data_03db5a2a81ae0fc8de6e603d8ffa7b48
#
_entry.id   03db5a2a81ae0fc8de6e603d8ffa7b48
#
_cell.length_a   1.000
_cell.length_b   1.000
_cell.length_c   1.000
_cell.angle_alpha   90.00
_cell.angle_beta   90.00
_cell.angle_gamma   90.00
#
_symmetry.space_group_name_H-M   'P 1'
#
loop_
_entity.id
_entity.type
_entity.pdbx_description
1 polymer ?
#
loop_
_entity_poly.entity_id
_entity_poly.type
_entity_poly.pdbx_seq_one_letter_code
_entity_poly.pdbx_strand_id
1 'polypeptide(L)'
;MKKIIKLIPLMLILVLALTSCQKNAENSGKPKVYTSFYAMYDFTKTIGGDDIDLTNIVPTGTEPHDFEPTASDMAKLSEADVFIYNGVGMESWADKIIETLPQSVKVICTSEQIPTDGNDPHIWLSPQNAKLQMQAICNVLSEVDSKNAQNYINRLDSYLTQIDEVDTEYKNAELDGKTIFVTHGAYSYLCNDYGMKQVALEGVTGDSDPSPSQMAKVVDQIKSEGVSCIFYDPLEGDKMAQAVANEA
;
A
#
# COMPACT_ATOMS: atom_id res chain seq x y z
N MET A 1 21.65 17.02 -66.18
CA MET A 1 20.87 15.81 -65.79
C MET A 1 21.67 14.77 -65.02
N LYS A 2 22.99 14.55 -65.21
CA LYS A 2 23.78 13.55 -64.49
C LYS A 2 24.06 13.84 -63.00
N LYS A 3 23.90 15.08 -62.49
CA LYS A 3 24.11 15.44 -61.06
C LYS A 3 22.88 15.23 -60.18
N ILE A 4 21.67 15.22 -60.75
CA ILE A 4 20.42 15.05 -60.00
C ILE A 4 20.21 13.58 -59.61
N ILE A 5 20.65 12.65 -60.46
CA ILE A 5 20.48 11.20 -60.25
C ILE A 5 21.31 10.67 -59.06
N LYS A 6 22.41 11.33 -58.66
CA LYS A 6 23.25 10.92 -57.53
C LYS A 6 22.72 11.37 -56.16
N LEU A 7 21.83 12.37 -56.12
CA LEU A 7 21.23 12.90 -54.89
C LEU A 7 20.01 12.07 -54.39
N ILE A 8 19.32 11.39 -55.29
CA ILE A 8 18.13 10.61 -54.97
C ILE A 8 18.45 9.41 -54.04
N PRO A 9 19.50 8.60 -54.28
CA PRO A 9 19.83 7.48 -53.35
C PRO A 9 20.35 7.97 -52.01
N LEU A 10 21.00 9.12 -51.93
CA LEU A 10 21.48 9.69 -50.67
C LEU A 10 20.32 10.19 -49.78
N MET A 11 19.28 10.77 -50.40
CA MET A 11 18.09 11.24 -49.72
C MET A 11 17.23 10.06 -49.25
N LEU A 12 17.18 8.94 -49.98
CA LEU A 12 16.48 7.73 -49.62
C LEU A 12 17.13 7.02 -48.43
N ILE A 13 18.46 7.03 -48.31
CA ILE A 13 19.20 6.49 -47.17
C ILE A 13 18.99 7.33 -45.91
N LEU A 14 18.85 8.65 -46.03
CA LEU A 14 18.60 9.55 -44.90
C LEU A 14 17.20 9.40 -44.35
N VAL A 15 16.20 9.12 -45.20
CA VAL A 15 14.81 8.85 -44.76
C VAL A 15 14.69 7.50 -44.04
N LEU A 16 15.46 6.49 -44.46
CA LEU A 16 15.52 5.16 -43.76
C LEU A 16 16.23 5.24 -42.39
N ALA A 17 17.15 6.20 -42.20
CA ALA A 17 17.81 6.38 -40.91
C ALA A 17 16.95 7.08 -39.84
N LEU A 18 15.86 7.76 -40.23
CA LEU A 18 14.96 8.46 -39.33
C LEU A 18 13.83 7.56 -38.76
N THR A 19 13.66 6.36 -39.32
CA THR A 19 12.66 5.41 -38.83
C THR A 19 13.16 4.45 -37.73
N SER A 20 14.44 4.57 -37.30
CA SER A 20 15.10 3.62 -36.40
C SER A 20 15.24 4.08 -34.95
N CYS A 21 14.35 4.94 -34.43
CA CYS A 21 14.30 5.28 -33.01
C CYS A 21 12.87 5.37 -32.47
N GLN A 22 12.03 4.42 -32.85
CA GLN A 22 10.95 4.06 -31.96
C GLN A 22 11.54 3.05 -30.97
N LYS A 23 11.89 3.50 -29.76
CA LYS A 23 11.97 2.60 -28.62
C LYS A 23 10.57 2.00 -28.47
N ASN A 24 10.35 0.84 -29.05
CA ASN A 24 9.31 -0.04 -28.57
C ASN A 24 9.64 -0.22 -27.09
N ALA A 25 8.79 0.27 -26.20
CA ALA A 25 8.74 -0.25 -24.84
C ALA A 25 8.63 -1.76 -25.04
N GLU A 26 9.68 -2.50 -24.69
CA GLU A 26 9.63 -3.96 -24.72
C GLU A 26 8.44 -4.32 -23.83
N ASN A 27 7.38 -4.81 -24.46
CA ASN A 27 6.28 -5.42 -23.73
C ASN A 27 6.91 -6.67 -23.08
N SER A 28 7.24 -6.55 -21.81
CA SER A 28 7.96 -7.60 -21.05
C SER A 28 7.20 -8.92 -21.02
N GLY A 29 5.94 -8.91 -21.48
CA GLY A 29 5.01 -10.02 -21.38
C GLY A 29 4.63 -10.35 -19.93
N LYS A 30 5.00 -9.47 -18.99
CA LYS A 30 4.62 -9.54 -17.58
C LYS A 30 3.34 -8.74 -17.36
N PRO A 31 2.46 -9.16 -16.44
CA PRO A 31 1.32 -8.35 -16.04
C PRO A 31 1.75 -7.00 -15.49
N LYS A 32 1.10 -5.93 -15.95
CA LYS A 32 1.23 -4.58 -15.37
C LYS A 32 0.32 -4.47 -14.16
N VAL A 33 0.91 -4.43 -12.97
CA VAL A 33 0.19 -4.39 -11.71
C VAL A 33 0.40 -3.03 -11.04
N TYR A 34 -0.70 -2.39 -10.68
CA TYR A 34 -0.68 -1.14 -9.93
C TYR A 34 -1.26 -1.36 -8.55
N THR A 35 -0.62 -0.75 -7.56
CA THR A 35 -1.07 -0.77 -6.16
C THR A 35 -1.32 0.64 -5.67
N SER A 36 -2.25 0.81 -4.75
CA SER A 36 -2.63 2.12 -4.22
C SER A 36 -1.52 2.76 -3.40
N PHE A 37 -1.04 2.08 -2.37
CA PHE A 37 -0.01 2.59 -1.45
C PHE A 37 0.94 1.49 -0.98
N TYR A 38 1.89 1.85 -0.10
CA TYR A 38 3.06 1.02 0.20
C TYR A 38 2.74 -0.38 0.74
N ALA A 39 1.77 -0.54 1.65
CA ALA A 39 1.47 -1.88 2.19
C ALA A 39 0.97 -2.83 1.08
N MET A 40 0.10 -2.34 0.19
CA MET A 40 -0.36 -3.11 -0.98
C MET A 40 0.78 -3.39 -1.94
N TYR A 41 1.68 -2.42 -2.13
CA TYR A 41 2.88 -2.59 -2.95
C TYR A 41 3.80 -3.68 -2.40
N ASP A 42 4.11 -3.65 -1.12
CA ASP A 42 5.03 -4.59 -0.48
C ASP A 42 4.49 -6.03 -0.52
N PHE A 43 3.21 -6.23 -0.19
CA PHE A 43 2.56 -7.53 -0.31
C PHE A 43 2.56 -8.04 -1.74
N THR A 44 2.23 -7.18 -2.71
CA THR A 44 2.20 -7.52 -4.13
C THR A 44 3.61 -7.82 -4.66
N LYS A 45 4.62 -7.04 -4.25
CA LYS A 45 6.03 -7.29 -4.62
C LYS A 45 6.54 -8.60 -4.07
N THR A 46 6.19 -8.91 -2.82
CA THR A 46 6.56 -10.16 -2.15
C THR A 46 6.00 -11.38 -2.89
N ILE A 47 4.75 -11.33 -3.32
CA ILE A 47 4.09 -12.44 -4.04
C ILE A 47 4.50 -12.46 -5.51
N GLY A 48 4.44 -11.31 -6.19
CA GLY A 48 4.69 -11.20 -7.63
C GLY A 48 6.17 -11.36 -8.00
N GLY A 49 7.07 -10.91 -7.13
CA GLY A 49 8.51 -10.95 -7.38
C GLY A 49 8.90 -10.22 -8.66
N ASP A 50 9.68 -10.91 -9.50
CA ASP A 50 10.11 -10.40 -10.79
C ASP A 50 9.22 -10.89 -11.96
N ASP A 51 8.13 -11.60 -11.66
CA ASP A 51 7.20 -12.10 -12.68
C ASP A 51 6.16 -11.06 -13.11
N ILE A 52 6.07 -9.92 -12.42
CA ILE A 52 5.17 -8.80 -12.67
C ILE A 52 5.92 -7.49 -12.96
N ASP A 53 5.24 -6.53 -13.58
CA ASP A 53 5.67 -5.13 -13.72
C ASP A 53 4.84 -4.28 -12.74
N LEU A 54 5.43 -3.97 -11.58
CA LEU A 54 4.73 -3.42 -10.43
C LEU A 54 5.00 -1.92 -10.26
N THR A 55 3.91 -1.16 -10.12
CA THR A 55 3.96 0.29 -9.85
C THR A 55 3.09 0.63 -8.64
N ASN A 56 3.62 1.44 -7.72
CA ASN A 56 2.86 2.03 -6.63
C ASN A 56 2.35 3.42 -7.04
N ILE A 57 1.07 3.72 -6.79
CA ILE A 57 0.46 5.01 -7.18
C ILE A 57 0.86 6.11 -6.18
N VAL A 58 0.68 5.86 -4.89
CA VAL A 58 1.11 6.80 -3.83
C VAL A 58 2.63 6.77 -3.73
N PRO A 59 3.34 7.90 -3.97
CA PRO A 59 4.79 7.93 -3.87
C PRO A 59 5.27 7.62 -2.44
N THR A 60 6.45 7.00 -2.34
CA THR A 60 7.08 6.74 -1.03
C THR A 60 7.26 8.05 -0.26
N GLY A 61 6.86 8.04 1.02
CA GLY A 61 6.96 9.20 1.90
C GLY A 61 5.80 10.20 1.75
N THR A 62 4.75 9.84 1.01
CA THR A 62 3.49 10.60 0.94
C THR A 62 2.47 9.93 1.84
N GLU A 63 1.71 10.74 2.59
CA GLU A 63 0.61 10.27 3.41
C GLU A 63 -0.53 9.74 2.52
N PRO A 64 -0.91 8.45 2.62
CA PRO A 64 -1.88 7.86 1.72
C PRO A 64 -3.31 8.34 1.94
N HIS A 65 -3.69 8.78 3.15
CA HIS A 65 -5.03 9.31 3.44
C HIS A 65 -5.33 10.59 2.67
N ASP A 66 -4.33 11.46 2.49
CA ASP A 66 -4.44 12.79 1.87
C ASP A 66 -4.10 12.79 0.38
N PHE A 67 -3.68 11.65 -0.17
CA PHE A 67 -3.21 11.57 -1.54
C PHE A 67 -4.37 11.62 -2.54
N GLU A 68 -4.21 12.42 -3.61
CA GLU A 68 -5.08 12.42 -4.77
C GLU A 68 -4.26 12.15 -6.04
N PRO A 69 -4.63 11.14 -6.86
CA PRO A 69 -3.93 10.84 -8.10
C PRO A 69 -4.07 11.94 -9.13
N THR A 70 -3.00 12.18 -9.87
CA THR A 70 -2.99 13.11 -11.01
C THR A 70 -3.66 12.50 -12.24
N ALA A 71 -4.03 13.34 -13.23
CA ALA A 71 -4.52 12.86 -14.53
C ALA A 71 -3.51 11.92 -15.23
N SER A 72 -2.20 12.10 -14.98
CA SER A 72 -1.16 11.21 -15.50
C SER A 72 -1.20 9.83 -14.84
N ASP A 73 -1.46 9.77 -13.54
CA ASP A 73 -1.57 8.50 -12.80
C ASP A 73 -2.82 7.74 -13.24
N MET A 74 -3.92 8.45 -13.46
CA MET A 74 -5.16 7.90 -14.04
C MET A 74 -4.94 7.28 -15.43
N ALA A 75 -4.21 7.99 -16.30
CA ALA A 75 -3.90 7.49 -17.64
C ALA A 75 -3.06 6.21 -17.60
N LYS A 76 -2.06 6.16 -16.71
CA LYS A 76 -1.24 4.95 -16.50
C LYS A 76 -2.05 3.79 -15.95
N LEU A 77 -2.92 4.05 -14.96
CA LEU A 77 -3.76 3.03 -14.35
C LEU A 77 -4.74 2.41 -15.38
N SER A 78 -5.19 3.18 -16.37
CA SER A 78 -6.02 2.68 -17.45
C SER A 78 -5.30 1.67 -18.39
N GLU A 79 -3.97 1.58 -18.31
CA GLU A 79 -3.15 0.61 -19.04
C GLU A 79 -2.77 -0.62 -18.19
N ALA A 80 -3.27 -0.70 -16.96
CA ALA A 80 -2.99 -1.81 -16.05
C ALA A 80 -3.71 -3.10 -16.48
N ASP A 81 -3.11 -4.23 -16.15
CA ASP A 81 -3.80 -5.53 -16.16
C ASP A 81 -4.52 -5.75 -14.81
N VAL A 82 -3.91 -5.28 -13.71
CA VAL A 82 -4.46 -5.40 -12.35
C VAL A 82 -4.29 -4.09 -11.57
N PHE A 83 -5.35 -3.67 -10.87
CA PHE A 83 -5.29 -2.64 -9.83
C PHE A 83 -5.66 -3.24 -8.47
N ILE A 84 -4.79 -3.04 -7.48
CA ILE A 84 -4.91 -3.58 -6.12
C ILE A 84 -4.98 -2.41 -5.13
N TYR A 85 -6.03 -2.36 -4.31
CA TYR A 85 -6.20 -1.33 -3.29
C TYR A 85 -6.72 -1.92 -1.98
N ASN A 86 -6.56 -1.18 -0.89
CA ASN A 86 -6.95 -1.64 0.45
C ASN A 86 -8.46 -1.61 0.67
N GLY A 87 -9.09 -0.47 0.39
CA GLY A 87 -10.49 -0.22 0.71
C GLY A 87 -10.70 0.39 2.10
N VAL A 88 -11.94 0.35 2.60
CA VAL A 88 -12.38 0.90 3.89
C VAL A 88 -12.04 2.40 4.03
N GLY A 89 -12.03 3.12 2.91
CA GLY A 89 -11.81 4.57 2.88
C GLY A 89 -10.35 5.02 2.96
N MET A 90 -9.35 4.10 2.96
CA MET A 90 -7.93 4.46 2.84
C MET A 90 -7.71 5.30 1.58
N GLU A 91 -8.20 4.82 0.47
CA GLU A 91 -8.13 5.51 -0.82
C GLU A 91 -9.47 6.20 -1.11
N SER A 92 -9.67 7.40 -0.60
CA SER A 92 -10.90 8.21 -0.80
C SER A 92 -11.22 8.47 -2.28
N TRP A 93 -10.22 8.36 -3.14
CA TRP A 93 -10.27 8.56 -4.60
C TRP A 93 -10.60 7.29 -5.39
N ALA A 94 -10.47 6.08 -4.80
CA ALA A 94 -10.49 4.82 -5.54
C ALA A 94 -11.80 4.58 -6.27
N ASP A 95 -12.95 4.75 -5.61
CA ASP A 95 -14.27 4.47 -6.20
C ASP A 95 -14.49 5.26 -7.50
N LYS A 96 -14.19 6.57 -7.49
CA LYS A 96 -14.34 7.43 -8.66
C LYS A 96 -13.46 7.01 -9.84
N ILE A 97 -12.27 6.51 -9.54
CA ILE A 97 -11.33 6.04 -10.55
C ILE A 97 -11.79 4.71 -11.14
N ILE A 98 -12.16 3.77 -10.28
CA ILE A 98 -12.61 2.42 -10.66
C ILE A 98 -13.78 2.50 -11.66
N GLU A 99 -14.72 3.42 -11.45
CA GLU A 99 -15.85 3.65 -12.39
C GLU A 99 -15.39 4.06 -13.80
N THR A 100 -14.21 4.63 -13.94
CA THR A 100 -13.67 5.12 -15.24
C THR A 100 -12.69 4.15 -15.89
N LEU A 101 -12.24 3.10 -15.17
CA LEU A 101 -11.28 2.14 -15.71
C LEU A 101 -11.90 1.29 -16.81
N PRO A 102 -11.10 0.90 -17.83
CA PRO A 102 -11.50 -0.10 -18.79
C PRO A 102 -11.90 -1.43 -18.12
N GLN A 103 -12.91 -2.10 -18.64
CA GLN A 103 -13.33 -3.41 -18.13
C GLN A 103 -12.26 -4.50 -18.23
N SER A 104 -11.18 -4.26 -18.99
CA SER A 104 -10.02 -5.15 -19.07
C SER A 104 -9.12 -5.08 -17.82
N VAL A 105 -9.21 -4.00 -17.04
CA VAL A 105 -8.44 -3.87 -15.79
C VAL A 105 -9.12 -4.68 -14.70
N LYS A 106 -8.41 -5.67 -14.16
CA LYS A 106 -8.90 -6.43 -13.01
C LYS A 106 -8.70 -5.62 -11.74
N VAL A 107 -9.77 -5.30 -11.04
CA VAL A 107 -9.71 -4.51 -9.78
C VAL A 107 -9.94 -5.42 -8.58
N ILE A 108 -9.10 -5.29 -7.55
CA ILE A 108 -9.20 -6.04 -6.30
C ILE A 108 -9.16 -5.08 -5.10
N CYS A 109 -10.23 -5.13 -4.30
CA CYS A 109 -10.26 -4.60 -2.94
C CYS A 109 -9.78 -5.69 -1.98
N THR A 110 -8.63 -5.49 -1.33
CA THR A 110 -8.05 -6.55 -0.49
C THR A 110 -8.78 -6.74 0.84
N SER A 111 -9.58 -5.76 1.26
CA SER A 111 -10.40 -5.84 2.48
C SER A 111 -11.79 -6.46 2.28
N GLU A 112 -12.20 -6.76 1.05
CA GLU A 112 -13.61 -7.11 0.73
C GLU A 112 -14.17 -8.27 1.58
N GLN A 113 -13.32 -9.23 1.95
CA GLN A 113 -13.73 -10.41 2.74
C GLN A 113 -13.27 -10.37 4.19
N ILE A 114 -12.74 -9.23 4.65
CA ILE A 114 -12.22 -9.07 6.01
C ILE A 114 -13.26 -8.32 6.84
N PRO A 115 -13.64 -8.83 8.01
CA PRO A 115 -14.49 -8.09 8.93
C PRO A 115 -13.83 -6.78 9.34
N THR A 116 -14.53 -5.66 9.11
CA THR A 116 -14.00 -4.33 9.41
C THR A 116 -14.55 -3.80 10.72
N ASP A 117 -13.74 -3.05 11.46
CA ASP A 117 -14.12 -2.33 12.67
C ASP A 117 -14.43 -0.87 12.31
N GLY A 118 -15.70 -0.57 12.09
CA GLY A 118 -16.13 0.76 11.67
C GLY A 118 -15.48 1.21 10.36
N ASN A 119 -14.85 2.38 10.38
CA ASN A 119 -14.17 2.99 9.24
C ASN A 119 -12.64 2.95 9.37
N ASP A 120 -12.09 2.11 10.24
CA ASP A 120 -10.64 1.98 10.37
C ASP A 120 -10.05 1.24 9.17
N PRO A 121 -9.23 1.90 8.34
CA PRO A 121 -8.68 1.29 7.13
C PRO A 121 -7.39 0.49 7.37
N HIS A 122 -6.80 0.52 8.58
CA HIS A 122 -5.47 -0.01 8.88
C HIS A 122 -5.43 -1.54 9.07
N ILE A 123 -6.15 -2.23 8.19
CA ILE A 123 -6.38 -3.69 8.24
C ILE A 123 -5.08 -4.48 8.20
N TRP A 124 -4.10 -4.03 7.39
CA TRP A 124 -2.82 -4.72 7.15
C TRP A 124 -1.91 -4.78 8.37
N LEU A 125 -2.19 -3.99 9.42
CA LEU A 125 -1.42 -4.01 10.66
C LEU A 125 -1.73 -5.21 11.56
N SER A 126 -2.84 -5.93 11.31
CA SER A 126 -3.12 -7.23 11.89
C SER A 126 -2.41 -8.33 11.08
N PRO A 127 -1.55 -9.16 11.69
CA PRO A 127 -0.94 -10.30 11.01
C PRO A 127 -1.96 -11.26 10.40
N GLN A 128 -3.10 -11.46 11.06
CA GLN A 128 -4.16 -12.34 10.55
C GLN A 128 -4.83 -11.75 9.30
N ASN A 129 -5.12 -10.46 9.31
CA ASN A 129 -5.72 -9.78 8.17
C ASN A 129 -4.74 -9.63 7.00
N ALA A 130 -3.45 -9.36 7.28
CA ALA A 130 -2.41 -9.32 6.27
C ALA A 130 -2.32 -10.62 5.47
N LYS A 131 -2.45 -11.79 6.13
CA LYS A 131 -2.51 -13.09 5.44
C LYS A 131 -3.69 -13.17 4.47
N LEU A 132 -4.87 -12.69 4.86
CA LEU A 132 -6.06 -12.69 4.00
C LEU A 132 -5.88 -11.74 2.80
N GLN A 133 -5.33 -10.54 3.02
CA GLN A 133 -5.03 -9.60 1.94
C GLN A 133 -4.00 -10.19 0.95
N MET A 134 -2.93 -10.79 1.44
CA MET A 134 -1.93 -11.45 0.60
C MET A 134 -2.52 -12.63 -0.19
N GLN A 135 -3.44 -13.40 0.41
CA GLN A 135 -4.13 -14.47 -0.30
C GLN A 135 -4.99 -13.91 -1.46
N ALA A 136 -5.70 -12.80 -1.24
CA ALA A 136 -6.49 -12.14 -2.30
C ALA A 136 -5.58 -11.66 -3.46
N ILE A 137 -4.42 -11.08 -3.13
CA ILE A 137 -3.41 -10.66 -4.11
C ILE A 137 -2.88 -11.87 -4.90
N CYS A 138 -2.52 -12.96 -4.23
CA CYS A 138 -2.03 -14.18 -4.89
C CYS A 138 -3.07 -14.75 -5.85
N ASN A 139 -4.34 -14.76 -5.46
CA ASN A 139 -5.43 -15.26 -6.28
C ASN A 139 -5.57 -14.46 -7.58
N VAL A 140 -5.60 -13.12 -7.51
CA VAL A 140 -5.74 -12.28 -8.71
C VAL A 140 -4.52 -12.37 -9.61
N LEU A 141 -3.30 -12.40 -9.07
CA LEU A 141 -2.09 -12.59 -9.87
C LEU A 141 -2.08 -13.95 -10.58
N SER A 142 -2.50 -15.02 -9.90
CA SER A 142 -2.61 -16.36 -10.48
C SER A 142 -3.68 -16.46 -11.57
N GLU A 143 -4.76 -15.68 -11.45
CA GLU A 143 -5.82 -15.59 -12.49
C GLU A 143 -5.31 -14.92 -13.75
N VAL A 144 -4.63 -13.78 -13.64
CA VAL A 144 -4.16 -12.99 -14.79
C VAL A 144 -2.89 -13.54 -15.43
N ASP A 145 -2.09 -14.27 -14.67
CA ASP A 145 -0.83 -14.87 -15.14
C ASP A 145 -0.70 -16.33 -14.68
N SER A 146 -1.55 -17.16 -15.20
CA SER A 146 -1.64 -18.58 -14.86
C SER A 146 -0.35 -19.38 -15.09
N LYS A 147 0.52 -18.92 -15.98
CA LYS A 147 1.82 -19.59 -16.25
C LYS A 147 2.77 -19.46 -15.05
N ASN A 148 2.68 -18.41 -14.25
CA ASN A 148 3.49 -18.15 -13.07
C ASN A 148 2.74 -18.41 -11.74
N ALA A 149 1.49 -18.91 -11.79
CA ALA A 149 0.64 -19.11 -10.61
C ALA A 149 1.34 -19.90 -9.50
N GLN A 150 2.08 -20.97 -9.85
CA GLN A 150 2.80 -21.75 -8.85
C GLN A 150 3.92 -20.96 -8.16
N ASN A 151 4.58 -20.04 -8.86
CA ASN A 151 5.59 -19.16 -8.26
C ASN A 151 4.96 -18.22 -7.22
N TYR A 152 3.79 -17.65 -7.54
CA TYR A 152 3.03 -16.79 -6.60
C TYR A 152 2.61 -17.56 -5.36
N ILE A 153 2.07 -18.76 -5.51
CA ILE A 153 1.68 -19.63 -4.39
C ILE A 153 2.89 -19.97 -3.52
N ASN A 154 4.01 -20.36 -4.11
CA ASN A 154 5.20 -20.73 -3.34
C ASN A 154 5.76 -19.54 -2.53
N ARG A 155 5.73 -18.31 -3.10
CA ARG A 155 6.17 -17.12 -2.39
C ARG A 155 5.19 -16.74 -1.27
N LEU A 156 3.89 -16.85 -1.53
CA LEU A 156 2.86 -16.64 -0.50
C LEU A 156 3.08 -17.60 0.67
N ASP A 157 3.19 -18.91 0.43
CA ASP A 157 3.36 -19.92 1.47
C ASP A 157 4.61 -19.65 2.33
N SER A 158 5.71 -19.25 1.68
CA SER A 158 6.93 -18.87 2.39
C SER A 158 6.74 -17.64 3.28
N TYR A 159 5.98 -16.64 2.81
CA TYR A 159 5.76 -15.42 3.59
C TYR A 159 4.72 -15.61 4.69
N LEU A 160 3.68 -16.40 4.45
CA LEU A 160 2.71 -16.78 5.48
C LEU A 160 3.40 -17.45 6.68
N THR A 161 4.43 -18.27 6.43
CA THR A 161 5.25 -18.87 7.51
C THR A 161 5.92 -17.79 8.36
N GLN A 162 6.47 -16.73 7.76
CA GLN A 162 7.09 -15.63 8.49
C GLN A 162 6.05 -14.81 9.29
N ILE A 163 4.86 -14.60 8.72
CA ILE A 163 3.77 -13.92 9.46
C ILE A 163 3.31 -14.80 10.65
N ASP A 164 3.27 -16.12 10.51
CA ASP A 164 2.93 -17.04 11.61
C ASP A 164 3.98 -17.02 12.73
N GLU A 165 5.26 -16.80 12.39
CA GLU A 165 6.32 -16.59 13.39
C GLU A 165 6.07 -15.28 14.16
N VAL A 166 5.79 -14.17 13.47
CA VAL A 166 5.43 -12.88 14.09
C VAL A 166 4.19 -13.00 14.97
N ASP A 167 3.12 -13.64 14.48
CA ASP A 167 1.90 -13.90 15.25
C ASP A 167 2.19 -14.70 16.54
N THR A 168 3.10 -15.67 16.44
CA THR A 168 3.53 -16.48 17.59
C THR A 168 4.32 -15.62 18.59
N GLU A 169 5.19 -14.73 18.14
CA GLU A 169 5.92 -13.81 19.01
C GLU A 169 4.96 -12.88 19.77
N TYR A 170 3.97 -12.29 19.09
CA TYR A 170 2.95 -11.46 19.72
C TYR A 170 2.15 -12.22 20.76
N LYS A 171 1.72 -13.46 20.46
CA LYS A 171 0.97 -14.32 21.41
C LYS A 171 1.77 -14.68 22.65
N ASN A 172 3.09 -14.84 22.52
CA ASN A 172 3.98 -15.17 23.62
C ASN A 172 4.44 -13.95 24.44
N ALA A 173 4.19 -12.74 23.97
CA ALA A 173 4.67 -11.51 24.61
C ALA A 173 3.83 -11.01 25.80
N GLU A 174 2.78 -11.79 26.19
CA GLU A 174 1.89 -11.47 27.33
C GLU A 174 1.30 -10.04 27.24
N LEU A 175 0.71 -9.72 26.10
CA LEU A 175 0.24 -8.38 25.76
C LEU A 175 -1.21 -8.13 26.24
N ASP A 176 -1.95 -9.14 26.62
CA ASP A 176 -3.35 -9.02 27.04
C ASP A 176 -3.52 -7.97 28.15
N GLY A 177 -4.45 -7.05 27.95
CA GLY A 177 -4.73 -5.93 28.84
C GLY A 177 -3.69 -4.80 28.82
N LYS A 178 -2.58 -4.89 28.08
CA LYS A 178 -1.61 -3.81 27.92
C LYS A 178 -2.17 -2.68 27.06
N THR A 179 -1.76 -1.45 27.34
CA THR A 179 -2.11 -0.27 26.55
C THR A 179 -0.91 0.21 25.74
N ILE A 180 -1.14 0.48 24.47
CA ILE A 180 -0.20 1.26 23.63
C ILE A 180 -0.72 2.68 23.47
N PHE A 181 0.19 3.65 23.55
CA PHE A 181 -0.09 5.06 23.30
C PHE A 181 0.54 5.45 21.97
N VAL A 182 -0.25 6.05 21.10
CA VAL A 182 0.11 6.36 19.72
C VAL A 182 -0.33 7.79 19.37
N THR A 183 0.35 8.43 18.42
CA THR A 183 -0.16 9.69 17.85
C THR A 183 -1.33 9.41 16.94
N HIS A 184 -1.19 8.48 16.01
CA HIS A 184 -2.19 8.10 15.00
C HIS A 184 -2.95 6.83 15.38
N GLY A 185 -4.27 6.83 15.24
CA GLY A 185 -5.17 5.75 15.66
C GLY A 185 -5.20 4.52 14.75
N ALA A 186 -4.06 3.99 14.33
CA ALA A 186 -3.93 2.98 13.28
C ALA A 186 -3.93 1.50 13.75
N TYR A 187 -3.85 1.23 15.05
CA TYR A 187 -3.49 -0.10 15.57
C TYR A 187 -4.65 -0.88 16.17
N SER A 188 -5.91 -0.54 15.87
CA SER A 188 -7.07 -1.20 16.47
C SER A 188 -7.13 -2.70 16.15
N TYR A 189 -6.88 -3.09 14.89
CA TYR A 189 -6.87 -4.50 14.49
C TYR A 189 -5.76 -5.30 15.19
N LEU A 190 -4.54 -4.74 15.25
CA LEU A 190 -3.44 -5.36 15.99
C LEU A 190 -3.78 -5.53 17.47
N CYS A 191 -4.32 -4.49 18.09
CA CYS A 191 -4.71 -4.51 19.50
C CYS A 191 -5.80 -5.55 19.76
N ASN A 192 -6.79 -5.63 18.90
CA ASN A 192 -7.87 -6.62 19.01
C ASN A 192 -7.35 -8.06 18.90
N ASP A 193 -6.40 -8.33 18.01
CA ASP A 193 -5.82 -9.68 17.84
C ASP A 193 -5.13 -10.20 19.11
N TYR A 194 -4.54 -9.30 19.92
CA TYR A 194 -3.71 -9.70 21.07
C TYR A 194 -4.21 -9.18 22.41
N GLY A 195 -5.47 -8.76 22.49
CA GLY A 195 -6.09 -8.29 23.73
C GLY A 195 -5.51 -6.99 24.29
N MET A 196 -4.81 -6.20 23.46
CA MET A 196 -4.29 -4.90 23.83
C MET A 196 -5.34 -3.78 23.74
N LYS A 197 -5.01 -2.63 24.29
CA LYS A 197 -5.78 -1.39 24.15
C LYS A 197 -4.96 -0.35 23.42
N GLN A 198 -5.60 0.39 22.49
CA GLN A 198 -5.02 1.56 21.87
C GLN A 198 -5.58 2.83 22.52
N VAL A 199 -4.69 3.77 22.82
CA VAL A 199 -5.03 5.14 23.16
C VAL A 199 -4.32 6.04 22.18
N ALA A 200 -5.09 6.73 21.32
CA ALA A 200 -4.59 7.56 20.26
C ALA A 200 -4.84 9.04 20.57
N LEU A 201 -3.92 9.91 20.15
CA LEU A 201 -4.09 11.37 20.20
C LEU A 201 -4.99 11.85 19.08
N GLU A 202 -4.82 11.29 17.88
CA GLU A 202 -5.58 11.57 16.67
C GLU A 202 -6.43 10.37 16.27
N GLY A 203 -7.44 10.63 15.43
CA GLY A 203 -8.32 9.59 14.89
C GLY A 203 -7.61 8.70 13.86
N VAL A 204 -8.41 7.83 13.23
CA VAL A 204 -7.93 6.87 12.21
C VAL A 204 -7.55 7.51 10.86
N THR A 205 -7.85 8.79 10.64
CA THR A 205 -7.49 9.54 9.43
C THR A 205 -6.39 10.58 9.66
N GLY A 206 -5.99 10.81 10.92
CA GLY A 206 -4.99 11.84 11.26
C GLY A 206 -5.44 13.30 11.03
N ASP A 207 -6.70 13.52 10.59
CA ASP A 207 -7.19 14.81 10.06
C ASP A 207 -7.37 15.93 11.09
N SER A 208 -7.18 15.67 12.38
CA SER A 208 -7.48 16.66 13.41
C SER A 208 -6.47 16.66 14.55
N ASP A 209 -5.85 17.82 14.76
CA ASP A 209 -5.03 18.05 15.96
C ASP A 209 -5.85 17.80 17.25
N PRO A 210 -5.30 17.07 18.23
CA PRO A 210 -5.98 16.87 19.51
C PRO A 210 -6.11 18.17 20.27
N SER A 211 -7.25 18.34 20.92
CA SER A 211 -7.44 19.48 21.81
C SER A 211 -6.50 19.39 23.03
N PRO A 212 -6.13 20.52 23.66
CA PRO A 212 -5.34 20.51 24.89
C PRO A 212 -5.95 19.62 26.00
N SER A 213 -7.27 19.53 26.07
CA SER A 213 -7.97 18.67 27.03
C SER A 213 -7.80 17.18 26.72
N GLN A 214 -7.74 16.79 25.45
CA GLN A 214 -7.44 15.40 25.04
C GLN A 214 -6.00 15.05 25.36
N MET A 215 -5.04 15.92 25.02
CA MET A 215 -3.63 15.73 25.37
C MET A 215 -3.44 15.55 26.88
N ALA A 216 -4.04 16.40 27.70
CA ALA A 216 -3.94 16.29 29.17
C ALA A 216 -4.50 14.95 29.68
N LYS A 217 -5.62 14.46 29.16
CA LYS A 217 -6.17 13.14 29.53
C LYS A 217 -5.23 12.00 29.17
N VAL A 218 -4.60 12.06 28.00
CA VAL A 218 -3.62 11.03 27.58
C VAL A 218 -2.40 11.06 28.48
N VAL A 219 -1.86 12.23 28.83
CA VAL A 219 -0.77 12.41 29.80
C VAL A 219 -1.12 11.80 31.16
N ASP A 220 -2.30 12.12 31.70
CA ASP A 220 -2.76 11.56 32.98
C ASP A 220 -2.89 10.04 32.93
N GLN A 221 -3.35 9.49 31.81
CA GLN A 221 -3.47 8.04 31.63
C GLN A 221 -2.10 7.36 31.51
N ILE A 222 -1.15 7.92 30.76
CA ILE A 222 0.23 7.43 30.69
C ILE A 222 0.84 7.36 32.10
N LYS A 223 0.71 8.44 32.91
CA LYS A 223 1.17 8.47 34.30
C LYS A 223 0.53 7.40 35.15
N SER A 224 -0.78 7.24 35.05
CA SER A 224 -1.55 6.27 35.88
C SER A 224 -1.23 4.83 35.55
N GLU A 225 -0.94 4.51 34.29
CA GLU A 225 -0.61 3.17 33.80
C GLU A 225 0.89 2.86 33.88
N GLY A 226 1.74 3.89 34.15
CA GLY A 226 3.19 3.73 34.26
C GLY A 226 3.86 3.36 32.94
N VAL A 227 3.29 3.80 31.82
CA VAL A 227 3.83 3.54 30.48
C VAL A 227 5.01 4.47 30.22
N SER A 228 6.07 3.95 29.60
CA SER A 228 7.35 4.66 29.40
C SER A 228 7.60 5.11 27.96
N CYS A 229 6.67 4.87 27.03
CA CYS A 229 6.83 5.24 25.63
C CYS A 229 5.49 5.60 24.98
N ILE A 230 5.57 6.47 23.97
CA ILE A 230 4.50 6.77 23.02
C ILE A 230 5.04 6.54 21.60
N PHE A 231 4.27 5.91 20.74
CA PHE A 231 4.65 5.69 19.36
C PHE A 231 4.11 6.82 18.47
N TYR A 232 4.85 7.19 17.44
CA TYR A 232 4.45 8.22 16.49
C TYR A 232 4.72 7.78 15.04
N ASP A 233 3.97 8.34 14.10
CA ASP A 233 4.23 8.16 12.67
C ASP A 233 5.32 9.15 12.23
N PRO A 234 6.43 8.67 11.62
CA PRO A 234 7.49 9.54 11.13
C PRO A 234 7.05 10.53 10.04
N LEU A 235 5.98 10.23 9.28
CA LEU A 235 5.44 11.15 8.26
C LEU A 235 4.74 12.37 8.88
N GLU A 236 4.10 12.20 10.04
CA GLU A 236 3.45 13.27 10.80
C GLU A 236 4.44 14.05 11.67
N GLY A 237 5.60 13.42 11.98
CA GLY A 237 6.64 13.99 12.82
C GLY A 237 6.42 13.75 14.32
N ASP A 238 7.42 14.11 15.11
CA ASP A 238 7.52 13.72 16.53
C ASP A 238 7.07 14.78 17.54
N LYS A 239 6.69 15.99 17.08
CA LYS A 239 6.40 17.14 17.97
C LYS A 239 5.33 16.85 19.01
N MET A 240 4.25 16.20 18.58
CA MET A 240 3.10 15.86 19.43
C MET A 240 3.50 14.79 20.47
N ALA A 241 4.18 13.74 20.00
CA ALA A 241 4.70 12.70 20.88
C ALA A 241 5.69 13.26 21.91
N GLN A 242 6.57 14.16 21.50
CA GLN A 242 7.52 14.83 22.41
C GLN A 242 6.80 15.72 23.44
N ALA A 243 5.78 16.46 23.03
CA ALA A 243 5.00 17.28 23.96
C ALA A 243 4.35 16.42 25.05
N VAL A 244 3.71 15.31 24.68
CA VAL A 244 3.12 14.36 25.63
C VAL A 244 4.18 13.72 26.50
N ALA A 245 5.28 13.24 25.95
CA ALA A 245 6.36 12.59 26.69
C ALA A 245 7.05 13.52 27.70
N ASN A 246 7.15 14.82 27.40
CA ASN A 246 7.73 15.79 28.33
C ASN A 246 6.82 16.11 29.52
N GLU A 247 5.51 15.94 29.36
CA GLU A 247 4.54 16.20 30.41
C GLU A 247 4.18 14.94 31.22
N ALA A 248 4.41 13.75 30.65
CA ALA A 248 4.16 12.47 31.31
C ALA A 248 5.33 12.04 32.22
#